data_32f68c41c6fc8f902f07257c56a333da
#
_entry.id   32f68c41c6fc8f902f07257c56a333da
#
_cell.length_a   1.000
_cell.length_b   1.000
_cell.length_c   1.000
_cell.angle_alpha   90.00
_cell.angle_beta   90.00
_cell.angle_gamma   90.00
#
_symmetry.space_group_name_H-M   'P 1'
#
loop_
_entity.id
_entity.type
_entity.pdbx_description
1 polymer ?
#
loop_
_entity_poly.entity_id
_entity_poly.type
_entity_poly.pdbx_seq_one_letter_code
_entity_poly.pdbx_strand_id
1 'polypeptide(L)'
;MNLALPSPGLRSAGRPRQVPSCSGEVEAGLGGAGCSAALSSVSRWLAACVLILGWLILPVRPAEVAGSDLASRVVVLANAKDPDSVRLARYYATKRAVPPDNVVALPMSAAETIGWPEFIGSIYQPLQDWLAARHWIDAIATTVTDSIGRKRYSIFGHRISYLVVCRGVPLRVSHEPRFYVDELQLASQPGLRTNQGAVDSELALLAHGTYDINGWLPNPRFKIEPSRLFETNPVVCVTRLDGPSFEDAAGLVDHAIEAETTGLIGRFYVNVRGGPHPDGEHWLEQTGALIADLGFDGDVDRTDNNLPVTARFDAPAFYFAWYAQDLSGPMAPPDFRFPPGAIALHIHSASAPTLRSTATGWCGPLVARGVTATFGNVFEPYLQLTLEPQLLMQALGQGWNLGDAACFATPALSWQTIVIGDPLYRPFAVPLDAQLANAEALVPALKPYVLLRKARLLEREGRKAEAMQLLQNGIHRQPGAVLALALAERLGKDGDKRGAVRVLSSNFENKPLDPGQIPLHLQAARQLLDDGAAHQAVAVYRSILDQGAPGPVWREIILRAGTAAARAAGELDQAVAWEKELSQLTNPVPPGPKK
;
A
#
# COMPACT_ATOMS: atom_id res chain seq x y z
N MET A 1 -26.00 20.34 11.88
CA MET A 1 -27.08 20.00 12.85
C MET A 1 -26.43 19.02 13.83
N ASN A 2 -25.97 19.56 14.97
CA ASN A 2 -25.25 18.81 16.00
C ASN A 2 -26.20 17.91 16.77
N LEU A 3 -25.97 16.61 16.76
CA LEU A 3 -26.54 15.67 17.71
C LEU A 3 -25.41 14.90 18.38
N ALA A 4 -25.14 15.28 19.63
CA ALA A 4 -24.26 14.58 20.53
C ALA A 4 -24.92 13.27 21.00
N LEU A 5 -24.19 12.16 20.95
CA LEU A 5 -24.59 10.88 21.51
C LEU A 5 -24.18 10.80 22.99
N PRO A 6 -24.99 10.21 23.89
CA PRO A 6 -24.66 10.03 25.29
C PRO A 6 -23.72 8.85 25.51
N SER A 7 -22.71 9.06 26.35
CA SER A 7 -21.78 8.04 26.83
C SER A 7 -22.48 7.03 27.75
N PRO A 8 -22.17 5.72 27.68
CA PRO A 8 -22.66 4.74 28.64
C PRO A 8 -21.85 4.81 29.94
N GLY A 9 -22.56 4.94 31.05
CA GLY A 9 -22.00 5.01 32.39
C GLY A 9 -21.27 3.73 32.81
N LEU A 10 -20.06 3.93 33.31
CA LEU A 10 -19.25 2.92 34.01
C LEU A 10 -19.91 2.56 35.35
N ARG A 11 -20.37 1.33 35.46
CA ARG A 11 -20.69 0.72 36.78
C ARG A 11 -19.39 0.21 37.42
N SER A 12 -19.14 0.69 38.63
CA SER A 12 -18.06 0.28 39.51
C SER A 12 -18.12 -1.23 39.82
N ALA A 13 -17.09 -1.97 39.51
CA ALA A 13 -16.87 -3.35 39.96
C ALA A 13 -15.73 -3.39 40.99
N GLY A 14 -15.95 -4.20 42.02
CA GLY A 14 -15.28 -4.21 43.30
C GLY A 14 -13.79 -4.58 43.26
N ARG A 15 -13.17 -4.27 44.39
CA ARG A 15 -11.78 -4.51 44.75
C ARG A 15 -11.41 -6.00 44.69
N PRO A 16 -10.22 -6.36 44.23
CA PRO A 16 -9.68 -7.73 44.39
C PRO A 16 -9.16 -7.97 45.79
N ARG A 17 -9.43 -9.18 46.31
CA ARG A 17 -8.96 -9.71 47.56
C ARG A 17 -7.45 -9.94 47.55
N GLN A 18 -6.78 -9.56 48.61
CA GLN A 18 -5.38 -9.87 48.92
C GLN A 18 -5.23 -11.39 49.23
N VAL A 19 -4.16 -12.00 48.71
CA VAL A 19 -3.68 -13.32 49.08
C VAL A 19 -2.48 -13.16 49.99
N PRO A 20 -2.37 -13.91 51.12
CA PRO A 20 -1.31 -13.70 52.13
C PRO A 20 0.03 -14.32 51.67
N SER A 21 1.11 -13.56 51.99
CA SER A 21 2.50 -14.00 51.90
C SER A 21 2.86 -14.91 53.08
N CYS A 22 3.43 -16.07 52.81
CA CYS A 22 4.16 -16.86 53.81
C CYS A 22 5.65 -16.65 53.65
N SER A 23 6.24 -15.95 54.58
CA SER A 23 7.68 -15.89 54.87
C SER A 23 8.02 -17.04 55.82
N GLY A 24 9.01 -17.84 55.46
CA GLY A 24 9.60 -18.85 56.33
C GLY A 24 11.12 -18.80 56.21
N GLU A 25 11.75 -18.15 57.19
CA GLU A 25 13.19 -18.24 57.46
C GLU A 25 13.52 -19.60 58.03
N VAL A 26 14.64 -20.20 57.61
CA VAL A 26 15.31 -21.27 58.34
C VAL A 26 16.81 -20.98 58.40
N GLU A 27 17.28 -20.89 59.64
CA GLU A 27 18.64 -20.57 60.05
C GLU A 27 19.68 -21.65 59.78
N ALA A 28 20.91 -21.16 59.80
CA ALA A 28 22.16 -21.86 59.61
C ALA A 28 22.48 -22.91 60.74
N GLY A 29 23.16 -23.98 60.34
CA GLY A 29 23.86 -24.89 61.25
C GLY A 29 25.23 -25.27 60.65
N LEU A 30 26.29 -24.77 61.32
CA LEU A 30 27.69 -25.09 61.06
C LEU A 30 28.07 -26.53 61.45
N GLY A 31 28.88 -27.20 60.65
CA GLY A 31 29.54 -28.44 61.01
C GLY A 31 30.62 -28.80 59.99
N GLY A 32 31.86 -28.47 60.31
CA GLY A 32 33.00 -28.78 59.44
C GLY A 32 33.54 -30.17 59.63
N ALA A 33 34.11 -30.76 58.62
CA ALA A 33 35.27 -31.67 58.66
C ALA A 33 35.81 -31.89 57.24
N GLY A 34 37.10 -31.75 57.09
CA GLY A 34 37.81 -31.73 55.81
C GLY A 34 37.96 -33.09 55.15
N CYS A 35 38.23 -33.02 53.86
CA CYS A 35 39.06 -33.94 53.11
C CYS A 35 39.52 -33.26 51.80
N SER A 36 40.78 -32.94 51.74
CA SER A 36 41.50 -32.58 50.54
C SER A 36 41.77 -33.82 49.70
N ALA A 37 41.70 -33.66 48.40
CA ALA A 37 42.22 -34.49 47.33
C ALA A 37 41.17 -35.16 46.47
N ALA A 38 40.81 -34.52 45.36
CA ALA A 38 40.44 -35.06 44.04
C ALA A 38 39.78 -33.99 43.14
N LEU A 39 40.54 -32.95 42.79
CA LEU A 39 40.08 -31.92 41.85
C LEU A 39 41.11 -31.74 40.73
N SER A 40 41.21 -32.71 39.81
CA SER A 40 41.97 -32.53 38.56
C SER A 40 41.48 -33.24 37.31
N SER A 41 40.38 -33.96 37.35
CA SER A 41 39.87 -34.68 36.15
C SER A 41 38.46 -34.27 35.67
N VAL A 42 37.71 -33.49 36.45
CA VAL A 42 36.34 -33.08 36.05
C VAL A 42 36.29 -31.78 35.26
N SER A 43 37.29 -30.90 35.36
CA SER A 43 37.32 -29.61 34.65
C SER A 43 37.61 -29.72 33.15
N ARG A 44 38.17 -30.84 32.67
CA ARG A 44 38.41 -31.03 31.22
C ARG A 44 37.21 -31.54 30.44
N TRP A 45 36.27 -32.18 31.05
CA TRP A 45 35.05 -32.68 30.41
C TRP A 45 33.92 -31.63 30.36
N LEU A 46 33.84 -30.72 31.30
CA LEU A 46 32.89 -29.63 31.30
C LEU A 46 33.22 -28.57 30.21
N ALA A 47 34.49 -28.33 29.90
CA ALA A 47 34.89 -27.41 28.82
C ALA A 47 34.57 -27.97 27.43
N ALA A 48 34.63 -29.29 27.25
CA ALA A 48 34.28 -29.95 25.99
C ALA A 48 32.76 -30.00 25.75
N CYS A 49 31.94 -30.16 26.79
CA CYS A 49 30.48 -30.15 26.67
C CYS A 49 29.93 -28.74 26.42
N VAL A 50 30.54 -27.68 26.94
CA VAL A 50 30.11 -26.30 26.66
C VAL A 50 30.44 -25.86 25.24
N LEU A 51 31.52 -26.37 24.63
CA LEU A 51 31.87 -26.09 23.22
C LEU A 51 31.01 -26.88 22.22
N ILE A 52 30.46 -28.02 22.60
CA ILE A 52 29.57 -28.82 21.74
C ILE A 52 28.12 -28.33 21.84
N LEU A 53 27.67 -27.80 23.00
CA LEU A 53 26.34 -27.16 23.14
C LEU A 53 26.26 -25.76 22.54
N GLY A 54 27.38 -25.05 22.38
CA GLY A 54 27.42 -23.72 21.76
C GLY A 54 27.23 -23.72 20.23
N TRP A 55 27.30 -24.88 19.57
CA TRP A 55 27.09 -25.01 18.12
C TRP A 55 25.71 -25.53 17.70
N LEU A 56 24.79 -25.74 18.64
CA LEU A 56 23.46 -26.26 18.37
C LEU A 56 22.33 -25.24 18.61
N ILE A 57 22.66 -23.99 18.91
CA ILE A 57 21.68 -22.90 18.83
C ILE A 57 21.86 -22.22 17.46
N LEU A 58 21.58 -22.97 16.40
CA LEU A 58 21.16 -22.34 15.15
C LEU A 58 19.83 -21.65 15.46
N PRO A 59 19.68 -20.34 15.13
CA PRO A 59 18.35 -19.75 15.15
C PRO A 59 17.48 -20.62 14.25
N VAL A 60 16.46 -21.22 14.80
CA VAL A 60 15.37 -21.84 14.04
C VAL A 60 14.78 -20.68 13.24
N ARG A 61 15.28 -20.47 12.02
CA ARG A 61 14.55 -19.66 11.04
C ARG A 61 13.20 -20.35 10.91
N PRO A 62 12.08 -19.62 11.05
CA PRO A 62 10.81 -20.22 10.67
C PRO A 62 11.00 -20.74 9.25
N ALA A 63 10.63 -21.98 9.02
CA ALA A 63 10.73 -22.60 7.72
C ALA A 63 10.03 -21.67 6.73
N GLU A 64 10.81 -21.03 5.82
CA GLU A 64 10.24 -20.42 4.64
C GLU A 64 9.48 -21.54 3.94
N VAL A 65 8.15 -21.46 3.99
CA VAL A 65 7.31 -22.25 3.08
C VAL A 65 7.75 -21.82 1.70
N ALA A 66 8.46 -22.69 0.99
CA ALA A 66 9.04 -22.37 -0.29
C ALA A 66 7.94 -21.82 -1.20
N GLY A 67 8.21 -20.77 -1.96
CA GLY A 67 7.23 -20.08 -2.80
C GLY A 67 6.47 -21.01 -3.77
N SER A 68 7.03 -22.18 -4.10
CA SER A 68 6.38 -23.25 -4.87
C SER A 68 5.19 -23.90 -4.16
N ASP A 69 5.17 -23.93 -2.82
CA ASP A 69 4.05 -24.52 -2.07
C ASP A 69 2.83 -23.58 -2.06
N LEU A 70 3.03 -22.26 -1.92
CA LEU A 70 1.93 -21.30 -1.96
C LEU A 70 1.26 -21.22 -3.34
N ALA A 71 2.02 -21.29 -4.44
CA ALA A 71 1.48 -21.28 -5.79
C ALA A 71 0.56 -22.48 -6.04
N SER A 72 0.90 -23.65 -5.48
CA SER A 72 0.06 -24.86 -5.58
C SER A 72 -1.30 -24.70 -4.88
N ARG A 73 -1.43 -23.75 -3.96
CA ARG A 73 -2.64 -23.47 -3.18
C ARG A 73 -3.42 -22.23 -3.67
N VAL A 74 -3.10 -21.74 -4.87
CA VAL A 74 -3.84 -20.68 -5.56
C VAL A 74 -4.84 -21.30 -6.51
N VAL A 75 -6.08 -20.80 -6.49
CA VAL A 75 -7.12 -21.07 -7.48
C VAL A 75 -7.36 -19.78 -8.29
N VAL A 76 -7.50 -19.88 -9.61
CA VAL A 76 -7.71 -18.74 -10.50
C VAL A 76 -9.06 -18.85 -11.18
N LEU A 77 -9.92 -17.84 -11.00
CA LEU A 77 -11.25 -17.77 -11.59
C LEU A 77 -11.25 -16.84 -12.81
N ALA A 78 -11.70 -17.33 -13.95
CA ALA A 78 -11.87 -16.57 -15.19
C ALA A 78 -13.31 -16.65 -15.72
N ASN A 79 -13.70 -15.64 -16.52
CA ASN A 79 -14.92 -15.68 -17.29
C ASN A 79 -14.69 -16.39 -18.65
N ALA A 80 -15.30 -17.56 -18.85
CA ALA A 80 -15.16 -18.34 -20.08
C ALA A 80 -15.71 -17.63 -21.34
N LYS A 81 -16.59 -16.64 -21.18
CA LYS A 81 -17.14 -15.84 -22.28
C LYS A 81 -16.28 -14.61 -22.63
N ASP A 82 -15.25 -14.31 -21.84
CA ASP A 82 -14.29 -13.23 -22.11
C ASP A 82 -12.92 -13.83 -22.43
N PRO A 83 -12.46 -13.77 -23.70
CA PRO A 83 -11.15 -14.29 -24.10
C PRO A 83 -9.98 -13.67 -23.32
N ASP A 84 -10.05 -12.37 -23.00
CA ASP A 84 -9.02 -11.69 -22.23
C ASP A 84 -8.97 -12.18 -20.78
N SER A 85 -10.12 -12.53 -20.19
CA SER A 85 -10.19 -13.14 -18.86
C SER A 85 -9.45 -14.48 -18.81
N VAL A 86 -9.71 -15.34 -19.78
CA VAL A 86 -9.04 -16.66 -19.89
C VAL A 86 -7.55 -16.50 -20.19
N ARG A 87 -7.20 -15.56 -21.05
CA ARG A 87 -5.81 -15.22 -21.38
C ARG A 87 -5.05 -14.75 -20.11
N LEU A 88 -5.66 -13.86 -19.32
CA LEU A 88 -5.08 -13.35 -18.09
C LEU A 88 -4.87 -14.45 -17.05
N ALA A 89 -5.85 -15.34 -16.86
CA ALA A 89 -5.73 -16.46 -15.95
C ALA A 89 -4.55 -17.38 -16.29
N ARG A 90 -4.38 -17.71 -17.58
CA ARG A 90 -3.25 -18.52 -18.06
C ARG A 90 -1.92 -17.76 -17.91
N TYR A 91 -1.93 -16.46 -18.20
CA TYR A 91 -0.77 -15.61 -18.04
C TYR A 91 -0.28 -15.61 -16.59
N TYR A 92 -1.18 -15.34 -15.64
CA TYR A 92 -0.89 -15.37 -14.21
C TYR A 92 -0.37 -16.75 -13.76
N ALA A 93 -1.07 -17.81 -14.14
CA ALA A 93 -0.67 -19.18 -13.78
C ALA A 93 0.75 -19.49 -14.27
N THR A 94 1.10 -19.08 -15.49
CA THR A 94 2.45 -19.24 -16.04
C THR A 94 3.49 -18.42 -15.26
N LYS A 95 3.21 -17.14 -15.00
CA LYS A 95 4.14 -16.22 -14.34
C LYS A 95 4.42 -16.60 -12.88
N ARG A 96 3.41 -17.13 -12.18
CA ARG A 96 3.49 -17.50 -10.76
C ARG A 96 3.64 -19.00 -10.51
N ALA A 97 3.84 -19.78 -11.56
CA ALA A 97 3.95 -21.25 -11.49
C ALA A 97 2.74 -21.91 -10.79
N VAL A 98 1.54 -21.33 -10.95
CA VAL A 98 0.29 -21.94 -10.49
C VAL A 98 -0.04 -23.12 -11.39
N PRO A 99 -0.38 -24.33 -10.86
CA PRO A 99 -0.73 -25.48 -11.66
C PRO A 99 -1.90 -25.16 -12.63
N PRO A 100 -1.83 -25.54 -13.91
CA PRO A 100 -2.90 -25.25 -14.86
C PRO A 100 -4.27 -25.81 -14.45
N ASP A 101 -4.31 -26.90 -13.71
CA ASP A 101 -5.54 -27.52 -13.20
C ASP A 101 -6.22 -26.69 -12.09
N ASN A 102 -5.53 -25.68 -11.56
CA ASN A 102 -6.09 -24.74 -10.59
C ASN A 102 -6.80 -23.56 -11.27
N VAL A 103 -6.79 -23.50 -12.61
CA VAL A 103 -7.51 -22.47 -13.36
C VAL A 103 -8.92 -22.96 -13.69
N VAL A 104 -9.93 -22.23 -13.22
CA VAL A 104 -11.34 -22.49 -13.48
C VAL A 104 -11.95 -21.37 -14.31
N ALA A 105 -12.53 -21.70 -15.46
CA ALA A 105 -13.24 -20.75 -16.31
C ALA A 105 -14.73 -21.09 -16.33
N LEU A 106 -15.57 -20.17 -15.86
CA LEU A 106 -17.02 -20.32 -15.80
C LEU A 106 -17.69 -19.35 -16.77
N PRO A 107 -18.77 -19.76 -17.46
CA PRO A 107 -19.51 -18.86 -18.34
C PRO A 107 -20.39 -17.92 -17.51
N MET A 108 -20.05 -16.63 -17.50
CA MET A 108 -20.77 -15.61 -16.73
C MET A 108 -21.01 -14.34 -17.55
N SER A 109 -21.78 -13.38 -17.01
CA SER A 109 -21.97 -12.07 -17.61
C SER A 109 -20.65 -11.29 -17.69
N ALA A 110 -20.54 -10.42 -18.71
CA ALA A 110 -19.46 -9.44 -18.80
C ALA A 110 -19.78 -8.12 -18.04
N ALA A 111 -21.00 -7.97 -17.51
CA ALA A 111 -21.42 -6.80 -16.75
C ALA A 111 -20.68 -6.75 -15.39
N GLU A 112 -20.25 -5.55 -15.00
CA GLU A 112 -19.63 -5.36 -13.68
C GLU A 112 -20.64 -5.52 -12.53
N THR A 113 -21.93 -5.27 -12.77
CA THR A 113 -23.00 -5.40 -11.78
C THR A 113 -23.99 -6.48 -12.21
N ILE A 114 -24.24 -7.44 -11.32
CA ILE A 114 -25.20 -8.53 -11.51
C ILE A 114 -26.15 -8.65 -10.30
N GLY A 115 -27.24 -9.38 -10.46
CA GLY A 115 -28.15 -9.69 -9.36
C GLY A 115 -27.76 -10.97 -8.61
N TRP A 116 -28.35 -11.18 -7.44
CA TRP A 116 -28.11 -12.37 -6.61
C TRP A 116 -28.40 -13.69 -7.33
N PRO A 117 -29.54 -13.86 -8.06
CA PRO A 117 -29.80 -15.11 -8.75
C PRO A 117 -28.74 -15.46 -9.82
N GLU A 118 -28.24 -14.43 -10.53
CA GLU A 118 -27.19 -14.62 -11.53
C GLU A 118 -25.86 -14.93 -10.85
N PHE A 119 -25.50 -14.22 -9.78
CA PHE A 119 -24.29 -14.49 -9.00
C PHE A 119 -24.27 -15.93 -8.50
N ILE A 120 -25.36 -16.38 -7.88
CA ILE A 120 -25.46 -17.74 -7.35
C ILE A 120 -25.40 -18.79 -8.47
N GLY A 121 -26.19 -18.59 -9.51
CA GLY A 121 -26.33 -19.60 -10.58
C GLY A 121 -25.15 -19.70 -11.54
N SER A 122 -24.42 -18.60 -11.78
CA SER A 122 -23.32 -18.57 -12.76
C SER A 122 -21.92 -18.52 -12.14
N ILE A 123 -21.78 -18.11 -10.87
CA ILE A 123 -20.47 -17.93 -10.23
C ILE A 123 -20.36 -18.75 -8.95
N TYR A 124 -21.13 -18.40 -7.91
CA TYR A 124 -20.95 -18.95 -6.57
C TYR A 124 -21.11 -20.46 -6.53
N GLN A 125 -22.28 -20.96 -6.96
CA GLN A 125 -22.56 -22.39 -6.87
C GLN A 125 -21.71 -23.24 -7.81
N PRO A 126 -21.52 -22.87 -9.11
CA PRO A 126 -20.63 -23.61 -10.00
C PRO A 126 -19.19 -23.65 -9.50
N LEU A 127 -18.67 -22.57 -8.91
CA LEU A 127 -17.33 -22.54 -8.35
C LEU A 127 -17.24 -23.42 -7.09
N GLN A 128 -18.21 -23.33 -6.16
CA GLN A 128 -18.23 -24.15 -4.96
C GLN A 128 -18.34 -25.65 -5.28
N ASP A 129 -19.19 -26.02 -6.26
CA ASP A 129 -19.33 -27.40 -6.75
C ASP A 129 -18.01 -27.89 -7.36
N TRP A 130 -17.33 -27.06 -8.15
CA TRP A 130 -16.02 -27.35 -8.75
C TRP A 130 -14.93 -27.55 -7.67
N LEU A 131 -14.91 -26.69 -6.65
CA LEU A 131 -13.96 -26.77 -5.54
C LEU A 131 -14.19 -28.03 -4.68
N ALA A 132 -15.44 -28.35 -4.37
CA ALA A 132 -15.79 -29.55 -3.64
C ALA A 132 -15.45 -30.83 -4.41
N ALA A 133 -15.77 -30.89 -5.71
CA ALA A 133 -15.47 -32.04 -6.56
C ALA A 133 -13.98 -32.36 -6.71
N ARG A 134 -13.10 -31.34 -6.50
CA ARG A 134 -11.64 -31.45 -6.57
C ARG A 134 -10.96 -31.47 -5.20
N HIS A 135 -11.74 -31.60 -4.13
CA HIS A 135 -11.25 -31.60 -2.75
C HIS A 135 -10.43 -30.35 -2.36
N TRP A 136 -10.74 -29.21 -3.00
CA TRP A 136 -10.26 -27.91 -2.53
C TRP A 136 -10.99 -27.47 -1.25
N ILE A 137 -12.26 -27.84 -1.16
CA ILE A 137 -13.10 -27.72 0.03
C ILE A 137 -13.53 -29.12 0.42
N ASP A 138 -13.23 -29.52 1.64
CA ASP A 138 -13.72 -30.76 2.22
C ASP A 138 -15.17 -30.58 2.65
N ALA A 139 -16.09 -31.07 1.82
CA ALA A 139 -17.50 -30.77 1.98
C ALA A 139 -18.39 -31.92 1.52
N ILE A 140 -19.52 -32.10 2.20
CA ILE A 140 -20.60 -33.01 1.81
C ILE A 140 -21.81 -32.18 1.39
N ALA A 141 -22.27 -32.37 0.15
CA ALA A 141 -23.47 -31.72 -0.34
C ALA A 141 -24.71 -32.21 0.42
N THR A 142 -25.55 -31.30 0.87
CA THR A 142 -26.85 -31.63 1.44
C THR A 142 -27.95 -31.55 0.35
N THR A 143 -29.14 -32.03 0.66
CA THR A 143 -30.32 -31.92 -0.23
C THR A 143 -31.06 -30.59 -0.06
N VAL A 144 -30.55 -29.69 0.81
CA VAL A 144 -31.23 -28.43 1.19
C VAL A 144 -30.59 -27.26 0.43
N THR A 145 -31.43 -26.35 -0.06
CA THR A 145 -31.04 -25.02 -0.52
C THR A 145 -31.45 -23.99 0.52
N ASP A 146 -30.74 -22.88 0.57
CA ASP A 146 -31.12 -21.75 1.42
C ASP A 146 -32.16 -20.81 0.74
N SER A 147 -32.57 -19.76 1.45
CA SER A 147 -33.61 -18.81 0.99
C SER A 147 -33.25 -18.06 -0.30
N ILE A 148 -31.97 -17.97 -0.64
CA ILE A 148 -31.49 -17.29 -1.85
C ILE A 148 -31.09 -18.26 -2.97
N GLY A 149 -31.27 -19.57 -2.76
CA GLY A 149 -31.03 -20.59 -3.77
C GLY A 149 -29.65 -21.24 -3.77
N ARG A 150 -28.79 -20.96 -2.78
CA ARG A 150 -27.50 -21.64 -2.64
C ARG A 150 -27.70 -23.06 -2.11
N LYS A 151 -27.08 -24.04 -2.75
CA LYS A 151 -27.00 -25.40 -2.25
C LYS A 151 -26.15 -25.42 -0.97
N ARG A 152 -26.64 -26.04 0.06
CA ARG A 152 -25.91 -26.13 1.34
C ARG A 152 -24.90 -27.26 1.32
N TYR A 153 -23.74 -26.97 1.85
CA TYR A 153 -22.67 -27.93 2.12
C TYR A 153 -22.38 -27.99 3.61
N SER A 154 -22.17 -29.22 4.11
CA SER A 154 -21.48 -29.41 5.39
C SER A 154 -19.99 -29.35 5.11
N ILE A 155 -19.32 -28.28 5.53
CA ILE A 155 -17.91 -28.01 5.23
C ILE A 155 -17.08 -28.33 6.46
N PHE A 156 -15.96 -29.04 6.27
CA PHE A 156 -15.04 -29.50 7.30
C PHE A 156 -13.70 -28.79 7.27
N GLY A 157 -13.34 -28.17 6.12
CA GLY A 157 -12.12 -27.43 5.92
C GLY A 157 -11.86 -27.09 4.45
N HIS A 158 -10.78 -26.39 4.17
CA HIS A 158 -10.32 -26.11 2.81
C HIS A 158 -8.79 -25.94 2.76
N ARG A 159 -8.21 -26.13 1.59
CA ARG A 159 -6.77 -25.96 1.33
C ARG A 159 -6.42 -24.78 0.41
N ILE A 160 -7.40 -23.93 0.10
CA ILE A 160 -7.22 -22.75 -0.74
C ILE A 160 -6.53 -21.66 0.09
N SER A 161 -5.34 -21.22 -0.31
CA SER A 161 -4.72 -20.04 0.29
C SER A 161 -5.29 -18.77 -0.33
N TYR A 162 -5.34 -18.71 -1.67
CA TYR A 162 -5.81 -17.54 -2.39
C TYR A 162 -6.72 -17.92 -3.54
N LEU A 163 -7.77 -17.14 -3.74
CA LEU A 163 -8.59 -17.13 -4.95
C LEU A 163 -8.28 -15.84 -5.73
N VAL A 164 -7.76 -16.00 -6.94
CA VAL A 164 -7.46 -14.87 -7.84
C VAL A 164 -8.59 -14.73 -8.84
N VAL A 165 -9.26 -13.59 -8.84
CA VAL A 165 -10.38 -13.26 -9.73
C VAL A 165 -9.87 -12.44 -10.90
N CYS A 166 -10.02 -12.94 -12.13
CA CYS A 166 -9.54 -12.25 -13.31
C CYS A 166 -10.53 -11.20 -13.83
N ARG A 167 -10.00 -10.20 -14.53
CA ARG A 167 -10.77 -9.25 -15.35
C ARG A 167 -11.83 -10.00 -16.17
N GLY A 168 -13.03 -9.41 -16.30
CA GLY A 168 -14.16 -10.06 -16.99
C GLY A 168 -15.10 -10.82 -16.06
N VAL A 169 -14.69 -11.14 -14.85
CA VAL A 169 -15.60 -11.60 -13.78
C VAL A 169 -16.35 -10.39 -13.21
N PRO A 170 -17.68 -10.47 -12.99
CA PRO A 170 -18.45 -9.39 -12.39
C PRO A 170 -17.83 -8.82 -11.11
N LEU A 171 -18.01 -7.52 -10.92
CA LEU A 171 -17.37 -6.79 -9.82
C LEU A 171 -18.20 -6.82 -8.54
N ARG A 172 -19.53 -6.70 -8.69
CA ARG A 172 -20.43 -6.49 -7.54
C ARG A 172 -21.82 -7.06 -7.78
N VAL A 173 -22.50 -7.35 -6.66
CA VAL A 173 -23.89 -7.79 -6.61
C VAL A 173 -24.76 -6.62 -6.16
N SER A 174 -25.84 -6.34 -6.90
CA SER A 174 -26.81 -5.29 -6.55
C SER A 174 -27.70 -5.70 -5.39
N HIS A 175 -28.21 -4.70 -4.66
CA HIS A 175 -29.22 -4.94 -3.62
C HIS A 175 -30.47 -5.62 -4.19
N GLU A 176 -30.94 -6.68 -3.54
CA GLU A 176 -32.14 -7.42 -3.90
C GLU A 176 -33.10 -7.45 -2.69
N PRO A 177 -34.13 -6.60 -2.69
CA PRO A 177 -35.05 -6.48 -1.57
C PRO A 177 -35.76 -7.79 -1.17
N ARG A 178 -35.99 -8.69 -2.16
CA ARG A 178 -36.68 -9.98 -1.87
C ARG A 178 -35.88 -10.89 -0.94
N PHE A 179 -34.57 -10.72 -0.92
CA PHE A 179 -33.65 -11.52 -0.11
C PHE A 179 -33.19 -10.79 1.16
N TYR A 180 -33.65 -9.56 1.35
CA TYR A 180 -33.32 -8.78 2.53
C TYR A 180 -34.43 -8.91 3.57
N VAL A 181 -34.09 -9.34 4.79
CA VAL A 181 -35.01 -9.52 5.89
C VAL A 181 -34.80 -8.39 6.90
N ASP A 182 -35.69 -7.39 6.89
CA ASP A 182 -35.58 -6.18 7.74
C ASP A 182 -35.85 -6.46 9.24
N GLU A 183 -36.51 -7.60 9.55
CA GLU A 183 -36.93 -7.95 10.91
C GLU A 183 -35.72 -8.16 11.88
N LEU A 184 -34.55 -8.43 11.37
CA LEU A 184 -33.36 -8.65 12.19
C LEU A 184 -32.74 -7.36 12.73
N GLN A 185 -33.12 -6.18 12.24
CA GLN A 185 -32.64 -4.83 12.63
C GLN A 185 -31.16 -4.81 13.07
N LEU A 186 -30.32 -5.60 12.38
CA LEU A 186 -28.92 -5.82 12.76
C LEU A 186 -28.06 -4.57 12.67
N ALA A 187 -28.56 -3.54 11.98
CA ALA A 187 -27.86 -2.28 11.82
C ALA A 187 -28.72 -1.10 12.28
N SER A 188 -28.19 -0.32 13.20
CA SER A 188 -28.79 0.95 13.63
C SER A 188 -28.77 2.02 12.53
N GLN A 189 -27.86 1.89 11.55
CA GLN A 189 -27.70 2.84 10.46
C GLN A 189 -28.42 2.34 9.19
N PRO A 190 -29.31 3.15 8.59
CA PRO A 190 -30.07 2.75 7.40
C PRO A 190 -29.21 2.28 6.22
N GLY A 191 -28.04 2.90 6.01
CA GLY A 191 -27.14 2.56 4.92
C GLY A 191 -26.44 1.20 5.07
N LEU A 192 -26.43 0.61 6.27
CA LEU A 192 -25.95 -0.76 6.49
C LEU A 192 -27.03 -1.82 6.22
N ARG A 193 -28.28 -1.40 5.97
CA ARG A 193 -29.42 -2.28 5.68
C ARG A 193 -29.48 -2.63 4.20
N THR A 194 -28.50 -3.39 3.75
CA THR A 194 -28.38 -3.78 2.35
C THR A 194 -27.73 -5.15 2.23
N ASN A 195 -28.04 -5.86 1.14
CA ASN A 195 -27.34 -7.08 0.74
C ASN A 195 -26.52 -6.88 -0.54
N GLN A 196 -26.25 -5.62 -0.94
CA GLN A 196 -25.32 -5.35 -2.01
C GLN A 196 -23.89 -5.54 -1.53
N GLY A 197 -23.00 -6.04 -2.40
CA GLY A 197 -21.61 -6.31 -2.00
C GLY A 197 -20.68 -6.53 -3.18
N ALA A 198 -19.39 -6.65 -2.88
CA ALA A 198 -18.38 -7.06 -3.84
C ALA A 198 -18.48 -8.57 -4.09
N VAL A 199 -18.40 -8.99 -5.35
CA VAL A 199 -18.32 -10.41 -5.72
C VAL A 199 -17.16 -11.08 -4.99
N ASP A 200 -16.02 -10.41 -4.90
CA ASP A 200 -14.82 -10.92 -4.22
C ASP A 200 -15.07 -11.19 -2.72
N SER A 201 -15.80 -10.29 -2.07
CA SER A 201 -16.13 -10.42 -0.64
C SER A 201 -17.09 -11.58 -0.37
N GLU A 202 -18.01 -11.87 -1.29
CA GLU A 202 -18.88 -13.04 -1.24
C GLU A 202 -18.10 -14.34 -1.52
N LEU A 203 -17.17 -14.32 -2.48
CA LEU A 203 -16.31 -15.46 -2.80
C LEU A 203 -15.34 -15.81 -1.67
N ALA A 204 -15.01 -14.87 -0.80
CA ALA A 204 -14.23 -15.15 0.39
C ALA A 204 -14.92 -16.15 1.35
N LEU A 205 -16.25 -16.29 1.25
CA LEU A 205 -17.09 -17.14 2.07
C LEU A 205 -17.43 -18.51 1.42
N LEU A 206 -16.78 -18.89 0.33
CA LEU A 206 -17.00 -20.16 -0.36
C LEU A 206 -16.80 -21.39 0.54
N ALA A 207 -15.92 -21.29 1.52
CA ALA A 207 -15.66 -22.33 2.53
C ALA A 207 -16.45 -22.11 3.83
N HIS A 208 -17.32 -21.13 3.90
CA HIS A 208 -18.24 -20.91 5.02
C HIS A 208 -19.53 -21.71 4.77
N GLY A 209 -19.96 -22.52 5.71
CA GLY A 209 -21.06 -23.45 5.50
C GLY A 209 -22.39 -22.78 5.18
N THR A 210 -22.78 -21.79 6.00
CA THR A 210 -24.03 -21.03 5.81
C THR A 210 -23.84 -19.64 6.42
N TYR A 211 -24.26 -18.62 5.71
CA TYR A 211 -24.21 -17.22 6.19
C TYR A 211 -25.37 -16.41 5.61
N ASP A 212 -25.81 -15.42 6.36
CA ASP A 212 -26.81 -14.47 5.91
C ASP A 212 -26.19 -13.37 5.06
N ILE A 213 -26.96 -12.88 4.08
CA ILE A 213 -26.57 -11.77 3.23
C ILE A 213 -27.19 -10.42 3.68
N ASN A 214 -27.70 -10.35 4.91
CA ASN A 214 -28.35 -9.17 5.47
C ASN A 214 -27.35 -8.20 6.10
N GLY A 215 -26.49 -7.61 5.28
CA GLY A 215 -25.43 -6.72 5.71
C GLY A 215 -24.07 -7.42 5.75
N TRP A 216 -23.11 -6.84 6.46
CA TRP A 216 -21.74 -7.33 6.55
C TRP A 216 -21.56 -8.44 7.60
N LEU A 217 -20.50 -9.23 7.44
CA LEU A 217 -20.05 -10.23 8.39
C LEU A 217 -18.66 -9.88 8.93
N PRO A 218 -18.39 -10.13 10.21
CA PRO A 218 -17.02 -9.99 10.73
C PRO A 218 -16.05 -10.91 10.01
N ASN A 219 -14.89 -10.40 9.63
CA ASN A 219 -13.84 -11.23 9.07
C ASN A 219 -13.07 -11.92 10.20
N PRO A 220 -13.13 -13.26 10.34
CA PRO A 220 -12.39 -13.98 11.39
C PRO A 220 -10.86 -13.93 11.21
N ARG A 221 -10.36 -13.46 10.06
CA ARG A 221 -8.94 -13.23 9.82
C ARG A 221 -8.48 -11.81 10.17
N PHE A 222 -9.40 -10.92 10.49
CA PHE A 222 -9.07 -9.53 10.83
C PHE A 222 -8.22 -9.46 12.11
N LYS A 223 -7.02 -8.84 12.00
CA LYS A 223 -6.02 -8.74 13.08
C LYS A 223 -5.50 -10.09 13.60
N ILE A 224 -5.66 -11.17 12.82
CA ILE A 224 -5.14 -12.50 13.15
C ILE A 224 -3.97 -12.83 12.24
N GLU A 225 -2.81 -13.10 12.82
CA GLU A 225 -1.61 -13.51 12.10
C GLU A 225 -1.83 -14.86 11.38
N PRO A 226 -1.30 -15.06 10.16
CA PRO A 226 -1.47 -16.32 9.40
C PRO A 226 -1.04 -17.56 10.17
N SER A 227 0.02 -17.47 10.99
CA SER A 227 0.51 -18.56 11.83
C SER A 227 -0.46 -19.00 12.94
N ARG A 228 -1.47 -18.19 13.25
CA ARG A 228 -2.50 -18.47 14.26
C ARG A 228 -3.83 -18.94 13.66
N LEU A 229 -3.89 -19.06 12.32
CA LEU A 229 -5.09 -19.55 11.66
C LEU A 229 -5.18 -21.06 11.79
N PHE A 230 -6.33 -21.54 12.22
CA PHE A 230 -6.62 -22.97 12.27
C PHE A 230 -6.98 -23.49 10.87
N GLU A 231 -6.76 -24.78 10.62
CA GLU A 231 -7.15 -25.45 9.36
C GLU A 231 -8.65 -25.36 9.07
N THR A 232 -9.46 -25.13 10.11
CA THR A 232 -10.91 -24.96 10.03
C THR A 232 -11.34 -23.51 9.74
N ASN A 233 -10.41 -22.58 9.46
CA ASN A 233 -10.78 -21.21 9.10
C ASN A 233 -11.64 -21.22 7.82
N PRO A 234 -12.88 -20.67 7.86
CA PRO A 234 -13.81 -20.74 6.74
C PRO A 234 -13.58 -19.67 5.64
N VAL A 235 -12.54 -18.85 5.76
CA VAL A 235 -12.32 -17.69 4.88
C VAL A 235 -11.18 -17.92 3.92
N VAL A 236 -11.47 -17.76 2.62
CA VAL A 236 -10.51 -17.73 1.52
C VAL A 236 -10.07 -16.28 1.28
N CYS A 237 -8.78 -16.02 1.18
CA CYS A 237 -8.30 -14.71 0.73
C CYS A 237 -8.56 -14.53 -0.76
N VAL A 238 -9.31 -13.50 -1.12
CA VAL A 238 -9.64 -13.19 -2.51
C VAL A 238 -8.93 -11.92 -2.95
N THR A 239 -8.28 -11.94 -4.11
CA THR A 239 -7.74 -10.77 -4.77
C THR A 239 -8.13 -10.75 -6.23
N ARG A 240 -8.09 -9.57 -6.85
CA ARG A 240 -8.51 -9.37 -8.23
C ARG A 240 -7.34 -8.90 -9.10
N LEU A 241 -7.18 -9.53 -10.25
CA LEU A 241 -6.33 -9.05 -11.35
C LEU A 241 -7.26 -8.40 -12.38
N ASP A 242 -7.46 -7.10 -12.26
CA ASP A 242 -8.42 -6.37 -13.08
C ASP A 242 -7.99 -4.92 -13.29
N GLY A 243 -8.47 -4.32 -14.37
CA GLY A 243 -8.15 -2.96 -14.76
C GLY A 243 -8.86 -2.56 -16.05
N PRO A 244 -8.60 -1.34 -16.56
CA PRO A 244 -9.24 -0.86 -17.79
C PRO A 244 -8.95 -1.73 -19.02
N SER A 245 -7.73 -2.25 -19.16
CA SER A 245 -7.29 -3.13 -20.25
C SER A 245 -6.71 -4.45 -19.74
N PHE A 246 -6.45 -5.39 -20.64
CA PHE A 246 -5.70 -6.61 -20.36
C PHE A 246 -4.26 -6.27 -19.92
N GLU A 247 -3.64 -5.33 -20.61
CA GLU A 247 -2.26 -4.89 -20.34
C GLU A 247 -2.12 -4.30 -18.95
N ASP A 248 -3.09 -3.48 -18.52
CA ASP A 248 -3.12 -2.91 -17.18
C ASP A 248 -3.25 -4.02 -16.12
N ALA A 249 -4.14 -4.99 -16.34
CA ALA A 249 -4.34 -6.11 -15.41
C ALA A 249 -3.12 -7.05 -15.36
N ALA A 250 -2.46 -7.32 -16.49
CA ALA A 250 -1.22 -8.09 -16.56
C ALA A 250 -0.05 -7.36 -15.89
N GLY A 251 -0.02 -6.02 -16.00
CA GLY A 251 0.95 -5.15 -15.34
C GLY A 251 0.99 -5.31 -13.83
N LEU A 252 -0.14 -5.62 -13.16
CA LEU A 252 -0.19 -5.91 -11.72
C LEU A 252 0.75 -7.08 -11.36
N VAL A 253 0.82 -8.08 -12.23
CA VAL A 253 1.67 -9.28 -12.03
C VAL A 253 3.13 -8.98 -12.37
N ASP A 254 3.37 -8.33 -13.51
CA ASP A 254 4.73 -8.05 -13.98
C ASP A 254 5.47 -7.10 -13.03
N HIS A 255 4.82 -6.03 -12.59
CA HIS A 255 5.40 -5.08 -11.64
C HIS A 255 5.63 -5.71 -10.25
N ALA A 256 4.77 -6.65 -9.82
CA ALA A 256 4.99 -7.40 -8.60
C ALA A 256 6.27 -8.25 -8.69
N ILE A 257 6.42 -9.03 -9.77
CA ILE A 257 7.60 -9.89 -10.00
C ILE A 257 8.87 -9.04 -10.15
N GLU A 258 8.78 -7.90 -10.87
CA GLU A 258 9.91 -6.98 -11.01
C GLU A 258 10.38 -6.46 -9.65
N ALA A 259 9.44 -6.00 -8.81
CA ALA A 259 9.77 -5.50 -7.47
C ALA A 259 10.27 -6.61 -6.53
N GLU A 260 9.83 -7.85 -6.68
CA GLU A 260 10.38 -9.00 -5.95
C GLU A 260 11.80 -9.38 -6.40
N THR A 261 12.22 -8.90 -7.55
CA THR A 261 13.57 -9.13 -8.10
C THR A 261 14.52 -7.98 -7.80
N THR A 262 14.05 -6.74 -7.98
CA THR A 262 14.86 -5.52 -7.85
C THR A 262 14.72 -4.84 -6.48
N GLY A 263 13.64 -5.15 -5.77
CA GLY A 263 13.19 -4.49 -4.54
C GLY A 263 12.20 -3.34 -4.81
N LEU A 264 11.36 -3.07 -3.84
CA LEU A 264 10.49 -1.89 -3.86
C LEU A 264 11.31 -0.63 -3.58
N ILE A 265 11.31 0.31 -4.54
CA ILE A 265 12.18 1.50 -4.54
C ILE A 265 11.33 2.75 -4.79
N GLY A 266 11.59 3.81 -4.03
CA GLY A 266 10.92 5.10 -4.20
C GLY A 266 10.71 5.84 -2.89
N ARG A 267 9.67 6.69 -2.88
CA ARG A 267 9.25 7.52 -1.74
C ARG A 267 7.81 7.20 -1.35
N PHE A 268 7.40 7.70 -0.19
CA PHE A 268 5.99 7.65 0.21
C PHE A 268 5.36 9.06 0.21
N TYR A 269 4.07 9.08 -0.07
CA TYR A 269 3.24 10.27 -0.03
C TYR A 269 1.95 9.95 0.70
N VAL A 270 1.73 10.61 1.83
CA VAL A 270 0.51 10.47 2.63
C VAL A 270 -0.17 11.82 2.71
N ASN A 271 -1.44 11.89 2.33
CA ASN A 271 -2.24 13.10 2.49
C ASN A 271 -3.29 12.86 3.56
N VAL A 272 -3.05 13.46 4.73
CA VAL A 272 -3.91 13.39 5.92
C VAL A 272 -4.83 14.61 5.92
N ARG A 273 -5.67 14.71 4.92
CA ARG A 273 -6.62 15.80 4.82
C ARG A 273 -7.57 15.80 6.01
N GLY A 274 -7.79 16.95 6.64
CA GLY A 274 -8.81 17.14 7.68
C GLY A 274 -10.18 16.69 7.20
N GLY A 275 -10.60 15.50 7.61
CA GLY A 275 -11.82 14.86 7.14
C GLY A 275 -12.93 14.84 8.20
N PRO A 276 -14.10 14.32 7.85
CA PRO A 276 -15.22 14.21 8.80
C PRO A 276 -15.02 13.10 9.86
N HIS A 277 -13.98 12.29 9.73
CA HIS A 277 -13.75 11.10 10.56
C HIS A 277 -12.30 11.02 11.07
N PRO A 278 -12.05 11.40 12.34
CA PRO A 278 -10.71 11.39 12.94
C PRO A 278 -9.97 10.05 12.85
N ASP A 279 -10.70 8.93 12.84
CA ASP A 279 -10.10 7.60 12.74
C ASP A 279 -9.34 7.39 11.42
N GLY A 280 -9.87 7.89 10.30
CA GLY A 280 -9.22 7.77 9.00
C GLY A 280 -7.92 8.59 8.91
N GLU A 281 -7.91 9.79 9.54
CA GLU A 281 -6.70 10.60 9.67
C GLU A 281 -5.66 9.88 10.49
N HIS A 282 -6.07 9.31 11.63
CA HIS A 282 -5.18 8.53 12.49
C HIS A 282 -4.58 7.32 11.77
N TRP A 283 -5.36 6.60 10.97
CA TRP A 283 -4.87 5.48 10.16
C TRP A 283 -3.80 5.93 9.16
N LEU A 284 -4.01 7.07 8.50
CA LEU A 284 -3.06 7.61 7.54
C LEU A 284 -1.77 8.10 8.21
N GLU A 285 -1.87 8.78 9.36
CA GLU A 285 -0.70 9.18 10.16
C GLU A 285 0.13 7.96 10.59
N GLN A 286 -0.52 6.92 11.10
CA GLN A 286 0.15 5.68 11.47
C GLN A 286 0.79 4.99 10.26
N THR A 287 0.09 4.98 9.11
CA THR A 287 0.61 4.42 7.86
C THR A 287 1.90 5.12 7.45
N GLY A 288 1.90 6.46 7.44
CA GLY A 288 3.10 7.25 7.14
C GLY A 288 4.27 6.97 8.10
N ALA A 289 3.97 6.86 9.39
CA ALA A 289 4.98 6.53 10.41
C ALA A 289 5.60 5.13 10.18
N LEU A 290 4.78 4.11 9.91
CA LEU A 290 5.23 2.75 9.61
C LEU A 290 6.14 2.70 8.37
N ILE A 291 5.78 3.43 7.30
CA ILE A 291 6.59 3.47 6.08
C ILE A 291 7.92 4.20 6.33
N ALA A 292 7.90 5.31 7.10
CA ALA A 292 9.10 6.02 7.50
C ALA A 292 10.01 5.13 8.38
N ASP A 293 9.42 4.28 9.22
CA ASP A 293 10.15 3.30 10.04
C ASP A 293 10.87 2.24 9.22
N LEU A 294 10.37 1.90 8.05
CA LEU A 294 11.04 1.04 7.08
C LEU A 294 12.18 1.77 6.31
N GLY A 295 12.43 3.04 6.65
CA GLY A 295 13.51 3.86 6.09
C GLY A 295 13.15 4.60 4.80
N PHE A 296 11.92 4.52 4.31
CA PHE A 296 11.53 5.29 3.12
C PHE A 296 11.52 6.79 3.42
N ASP A 297 12.01 7.57 2.47
CA ASP A 297 11.83 9.02 2.47
C ASP A 297 10.43 9.36 1.95
N GLY A 298 9.84 10.46 2.43
CA GLY A 298 8.52 10.84 1.95
C GLY A 298 7.92 12.04 2.68
N ASP A 299 6.72 12.38 2.27
CA ASP A 299 6.00 13.54 2.75
C ASP A 299 4.64 13.14 3.33
N VAL A 300 4.30 13.74 4.48
CA VAL A 300 2.96 13.69 5.06
C VAL A 300 2.35 15.08 4.94
N ASP A 301 1.40 15.23 4.02
CA ASP A 301 0.65 16.47 3.82
C ASP A 301 -0.56 16.52 4.74
N ARG A 302 -0.68 17.58 5.52
CA ARG A 302 -1.76 17.83 6.50
C ARG A 302 -2.61 19.03 6.11
N THR A 303 -2.58 19.42 4.85
CA THR A 303 -3.45 20.48 4.35
C THR A 303 -4.88 19.97 4.15
N ASP A 304 -5.86 20.85 4.23
CA ASP A 304 -7.28 20.50 4.06
C ASP A 304 -7.67 20.17 2.61
N ASN A 305 -6.70 20.07 1.70
CA ASN A 305 -6.90 19.80 0.29
C ASN A 305 -6.22 18.51 -0.16
N ASN A 306 -6.71 17.95 -1.25
CA ASN A 306 -5.96 16.90 -1.95
C ASN A 306 -4.67 17.47 -2.53
N LEU A 307 -3.66 16.59 -2.71
CA LEU A 307 -2.41 17.00 -3.35
C LEU A 307 -2.70 17.68 -4.68
N PRO A 308 -2.21 18.90 -4.91
CA PRO A 308 -2.37 19.55 -6.20
C PRO A 308 -1.57 18.81 -7.28
N VAL A 309 -1.94 19.00 -8.55
CA VAL A 309 -1.23 18.39 -9.70
C VAL A 309 0.26 18.77 -9.73
N THR A 310 0.62 19.85 -9.06
CA THR A 310 1.97 20.40 -8.97
C THR A 310 2.72 19.99 -7.70
N ALA A 311 2.15 19.12 -6.87
CA ALA A 311 2.86 18.61 -5.72
C ALA A 311 4.06 17.74 -6.13
N ARG A 312 5.07 17.69 -5.27
CA ARG A 312 6.16 16.74 -5.42
C ARG A 312 5.61 15.30 -5.37
N PHE A 313 5.96 14.48 -6.35
CA PHE A 313 5.47 13.12 -6.45
C PHE A 313 6.44 12.21 -7.24
N ASP A 314 7.73 12.40 -7.01
CA ASP A 314 8.79 11.62 -7.66
C ASP A 314 8.88 10.20 -7.09
N ALA A 315 8.93 9.20 -7.97
CA ALA A 315 9.04 7.77 -7.67
C ALA A 315 8.13 7.30 -6.49
N PRO A 316 6.81 7.45 -6.57
CA PRO A 316 5.90 7.11 -5.48
C PRO A 316 5.78 5.58 -5.31
N ALA A 317 6.59 5.00 -4.40
CA ALA A 317 6.45 3.61 -3.99
C ALA A 317 5.19 3.38 -3.14
N PHE A 318 4.77 4.40 -2.41
CA PHE A 318 3.56 4.38 -1.61
C PHE A 318 2.75 5.68 -1.74
N TYR A 319 1.45 5.53 -1.91
CA TYR A 319 0.49 6.63 -1.86
C TYR A 319 -0.71 6.24 -1.00
N PHE A 320 -0.95 6.97 0.07
CA PHE A 320 -2.10 6.78 0.95
C PHE A 320 -2.77 8.13 1.22
N ALA A 321 -4.05 8.23 0.91
CA ALA A 321 -4.76 9.50 1.03
C ALA A 321 -6.28 9.30 1.21
N TRP A 322 -6.96 10.40 1.44
CA TRP A 322 -8.40 10.60 1.38
C TRP A 322 -8.70 12.10 1.23
N TYR A 323 -9.75 12.61 0.82
CA TYR A 323 -11.05 12.10 0.48
C TYR A 323 -11.48 12.81 -0.81
N ALA A 324 -11.41 12.18 -1.94
CA ALA A 324 -11.87 12.70 -3.22
C ALA A 324 -12.60 11.60 -4.00
N GLN A 325 -13.58 12.01 -4.81
CA GLN A 325 -14.39 11.08 -5.57
C GLN A 325 -13.63 10.37 -6.68
N ASP A 326 -12.86 11.12 -7.45
CA ASP A 326 -12.14 10.64 -8.63
C ASP A 326 -10.65 10.96 -8.53
N LEU A 327 -9.84 10.19 -9.28
CA LEU A 327 -8.40 10.35 -9.32
C LEU A 327 -8.01 11.80 -9.65
N SER A 328 -7.17 12.37 -8.82
CA SER A 328 -6.70 13.76 -8.89
C SER A 328 -5.24 13.87 -8.45
N GLY A 329 -4.69 15.07 -8.44
CA GLY A 329 -3.34 15.33 -7.98
C GLY A 329 -2.25 15.02 -9.02
N PRO A 330 -1.00 14.78 -8.59
CA PRO A 330 0.15 14.65 -9.48
C PRO A 330 0.08 13.46 -10.44
N MET A 331 -0.72 12.44 -10.10
CA MET A 331 -0.93 11.24 -10.92
C MET A 331 -2.08 11.39 -11.92
N ALA A 332 -2.77 12.53 -11.96
CA ALA A 332 -3.87 12.78 -12.89
C ALA A 332 -3.43 12.75 -14.37
N PRO A 333 -2.25 13.25 -14.78
CA PRO A 333 -1.78 13.16 -16.15
C PRO A 333 -1.78 11.72 -16.66
N PRO A 334 -2.25 11.45 -17.89
CA PRO A 334 -2.40 10.09 -18.43
C PRO A 334 -1.07 9.39 -18.70
N ASP A 335 0.00 10.14 -18.87
CA ASP A 335 1.38 9.68 -19.07
C ASP A 335 2.14 9.41 -17.78
N PHE A 336 1.59 9.80 -16.62
CA PHE A 336 2.17 9.47 -15.33
C PHE A 336 2.22 7.94 -15.10
N ARG A 337 3.33 7.46 -14.52
CA ARG A 337 3.49 6.04 -14.15
C ARG A 337 4.07 5.89 -12.75
N PHE A 338 3.49 4.95 -12.00
CA PHE A 338 4.07 4.46 -10.74
C PHE A 338 5.28 3.58 -11.03
N PRO A 339 6.29 3.58 -10.14
CA PRO A 339 7.39 2.61 -10.23
C PRO A 339 6.88 1.19 -9.94
N PRO A 340 7.56 0.15 -10.47
CA PRO A 340 7.23 -1.24 -10.15
C PRO A 340 7.20 -1.49 -8.65
N GLY A 341 6.21 -2.24 -8.20
CA GLY A 341 6.00 -2.54 -6.79
C GLY A 341 5.12 -1.54 -6.03
N ALA A 342 4.78 -0.39 -6.60
CA ALA A 342 4.03 0.66 -5.91
C ALA A 342 2.68 0.19 -5.37
N ILE A 343 2.37 0.62 -4.15
CA ILE A 343 1.10 0.36 -3.46
C ILE A 343 0.38 1.69 -3.23
N ALA A 344 -0.86 1.79 -3.71
CA ALA A 344 -1.64 3.02 -3.60
C ALA A 344 -3.05 2.75 -3.07
N LEU A 345 -3.51 3.59 -2.16
CA LEU A 345 -4.87 3.59 -1.64
C LEU A 345 -5.37 5.01 -1.48
N HIS A 346 -6.54 5.29 -2.05
CA HIS A 346 -7.28 6.51 -1.74
C HIS A 346 -8.62 6.15 -1.11
N ILE A 347 -8.76 6.46 0.17
CA ILE A 347 -9.99 6.16 0.92
C ILE A 347 -11.10 7.09 0.43
N HIS A 348 -12.13 6.49 -0.14
CA HIS A 348 -13.36 7.16 -0.54
C HIS A 348 -14.50 6.12 -0.57
N SER A 349 -15.74 6.58 -0.41
CA SER A 349 -16.93 5.74 -0.36
C SER A 349 -16.95 4.68 -1.47
N ALA A 350 -17.18 5.05 -2.69
CA ALA A 350 -17.13 4.15 -3.83
C ALA A 350 -15.85 4.41 -4.65
N SER A 351 -14.68 4.06 -4.11
CA SER A 351 -13.40 4.27 -4.81
C SER A 351 -13.17 3.30 -5.98
N ALA A 352 -13.95 2.22 -6.07
CA ALA A 352 -13.95 1.25 -7.16
C ALA A 352 -15.36 1.12 -7.81
N PRO A 353 -15.99 2.21 -8.27
CA PRO A 353 -17.33 2.13 -8.87
C PRO A 353 -17.30 1.39 -10.22
N THR A 354 -16.17 1.37 -10.87
CA THR A 354 -15.84 0.59 -12.06
C THR A 354 -14.33 0.37 -12.14
N LEU A 355 -13.89 -0.73 -12.73
CA LEU A 355 -12.49 -1.00 -13.05
C LEU A 355 -12.19 -0.81 -14.53
N ARG A 356 -13.19 -0.45 -15.35
CA ARG A 356 -13.05 -0.28 -16.82
C ARG A 356 -12.68 1.14 -17.23
N SER A 357 -12.72 2.11 -16.30
CA SER A 357 -12.43 3.51 -16.57
C SER A 357 -10.99 3.87 -16.19
N THR A 358 -10.36 4.72 -17.00
CA THR A 358 -9.05 5.34 -16.69
C THR A 358 -9.21 6.69 -15.95
N ALA A 359 -10.46 7.12 -15.69
CA ALA A 359 -10.79 8.43 -15.13
C ALA A 359 -11.78 8.41 -13.96
N THR A 360 -12.67 7.40 -13.88
CA THR A 360 -13.73 7.34 -12.87
C THR A 360 -13.29 6.53 -11.64
N GLY A 361 -13.50 7.09 -10.46
CA GLY A 361 -13.05 6.50 -9.20
C GLY A 361 -11.54 6.53 -9.03
N TRP A 362 -11.01 5.61 -8.26
CA TRP A 362 -9.57 5.54 -7.96
C TRP A 362 -8.92 4.26 -8.49
N CYS A 363 -9.52 3.10 -8.25
CA CYS A 363 -8.84 1.83 -8.49
C CYS A 363 -8.51 1.58 -9.98
N GLY A 364 -9.48 1.72 -10.88
CA GLY A 364 -9.24 1.58 -12.33
C GLY A 364 -8.17 2.55 -12.83
N PRO A 365 -8.29 3.87 -12.54
CA PRO A 365 -7.28 4.85 -12.90
C PRO A 365 -5.89 4.57 -12.32
N LEU A 366 -5.76 4.13 -11.06
CA LEU A 366 -4.47 3.79 -10.45
C LEU A 366 -3.81 2.59 -11.16
N VAL A 367 -4.61 1.56 -11.49
CA VAL A 367 -4.11 0.41 -12.26
C VAL A 367 -3.63 0.85 -13.65
N ALA A 368 -4.37 1.72 -14.35
CA ALA A 368 -3.94 2.30 -15.63
C ALA A 368 -2.66 3.14 -15.52
N ARG A 369 -2.32 3.64 -14.33
CA ARG A 369 -1.06 4.35 -14.03
C ARG A 369 0.07 3.41 -13.60
N GLY A 370 -0.15 2.09 -13.62
CA GLY A 370 0.87 1.08 -13.34
C GLY A 370 1.10 0.78 -11.86
N VAL A 371 0.16 1.08 -10.98
CA VAL A 371 0.25 0.63 -9.58
C VAL A 371 0.27 -0.90 -9.52
N THR A 372 1.01 -1.47 -8.58
CA THR A 372 1.12 -2.92 -8.41
C THR A 372 0.02 -3.49 -7.51
N ALA A 373 -0.42 -2.71 -6.53
CA ALA A 373 -1.56 -3.05 -5.69
C ALA A 373 -2.38 -1.83 -5.31
N THR A 374 -3.69 -1.98 -5.32
CA THR A 374 -4.64 -0.96 -4.83
C THR A 374 -5.85 -1.63 -4.19
N PHE A 375 -6.62 -0.87 -3.44
CA PHE A 375 -7.75 -1.33 -2.65
C PHE A 375 -8.89 -0.33 -2.81
N GLY A 376 -10.12 -0.82 -2.82
CA GLY A 376 -11.24 0.07 -2.95
C GLY A 376 -12.56 -0.57 -2.60
N ASN A 377 -13.62 0.22 -2.69
CA ASN A 377 -14.96 -0.20 -2.35
C ASN A 377 -15.89 -0.01 -3.54
N VAL A 378 -16.71 -1.02 -3.81
CA VAL A 378 -17.60 -1.03 -4.98
C VAL A 378 -18.87 -0.21 -4.76
N PHE A 379 -19.23 0.06 -3.49
CA PHE A 379 -20.31 0.93 -3.02
C PHE A 379 -19.84 1.70 -1.77
N GLU A 380 -20.76 2.27 -0.98
CA GLU A 380 -20.46 2.94 0.30
C GLU A 380 -20.16 1.92 1.41
N PRO A 381 -18.90 1.77 1.89
CA PRO A 381 -18.54 0.76 2.88
C PRO A 381 -18.78 1.20 4.32
N TYR A 382 -18.82 2.50 4.59
CA TYR A 382 -18.52 3.13 5.87
C TYR A 382 -17.08 2.89 6.34
N LEU A 383 -16.47 3.90 6.91
CA LEU A 383 -15.03 3.89 7.22
C LEU A 383 -14.61 2.66 8.07
N GLN A 384 -15.42 2.31 9.07
CA GLN A 384 -15.12 1.22 10.02
C GLN A 384 -15.15 -0.19 9.39
N LEU A 385 -15.70 -0.31 8.17
CA LEU A 385 -15.86 -1.60 7.47
C LEU A 385 -15.00 -1.70 6.21
N THR A 386 -14.15 -0.69 5.93
CA THR A 386 -13.17 -0.74 4.86
C THR A 386 -11.81 -1.24 5.35
N LEU A 387 -10.90 -1.51 4.42
CA LEU A 387 -9.54 -1.94 4.75
C LEU A 387 -8.79 -0.84 5.54
N GLU A 388 -8.14 -1.23 6.63
CA GLU A 388 -7.32 -0.36 7.48
C GLU A 388 -5.87 -0.30 6.97
N PRO A 389 -5.41 0.83 6.38
CA PRO A 389 -4.10 0.90 5.71
C PRO A 389 -2.91 0.72 6.64
N GLN A 390 -3.00 1.16 7.91
CA GLN A 390 -1.92 0.96 8.88
C GLN A 390 -1.70 -0.53 9.22
N LEU A 391 -2.78 -1.33 9.25
CA LEU A 391 -2.67 -2.77 9.46
C LEU A 391 -2.08 -3.47 8.24
N LEU A 392 -2.47 -3.04 7.04
CA LEU A 392 -1.86 -3.52 5.80
C LEU A 392 -0.34 -3.29 5.81
N MET A 393 0.09 -2.05 6.11
CA MET A 393 1.51 -1.71 6.15
C MET A 393 2.27 -2.41 7.26
N GLN A 394 1.64 -2.62 8.43
CA GLN A 394 2.20 -3.42 9.51
C GLN A 394 2.51 -4.86 9.04
N ALA A 395 1.55 -5.51 8.39
CA ALA A 395 1.69 -6.89 7.91
C ALA A 395 2.74 -7.00 6.77
N LEU A 396 2.68 -6.10 5.78
CA LEU A 396 3.67 -6.05 4.70
C LEU A 396 5.08 -5.80 5.24
N GLY A 397 5.24 -4.88 6.21
CA GLY A 397 6.52 -4.59 6.85
C GLY A 397 7.12 -5.78 7.61
N GLN A 398 6.30 -6.73 8.04
CA GLN A 398 6.71 -8.01 8.61
C GLN A 398 7.11 -9.05 7.54
N GLY A 399 7.06 -8.70 6.26
CA GLY A 399 7.44 -9.57 5.14
C GLY A 399 6.31 -10.46 4.62
N TRP A 400 5.05 -10.20 5.02
CA TRP A 400 3.91 -10.96 4.50
C TRP A 400 3.64 -10.61 3.03
N ASN A 401 2.97 -11.51 2.33
CA ASN A 401 2.47 -11.23 0.99
C ASN A 401 1.19 -10.37 1.03
N LEU A 402 0.81 -9.83 -0.13
CA LEU A 402 -0.34 -8.93 -0.28
C LEU A 402 -1.66 -9.59 0.17
N GLY A 403 -1.87 -10.88 -0.18
CA GLY A 403 -3.10 -11.59 0.14
C GLY A 403 -3.33 -11.73 1.65
N ASP A 404 -2.33 -12.19 2.39
CA ASP A 404 -2.41 -12.32 3.85
C ASP A 404 -2.51 -10.95 4.55
N ALA A 405 -1.73 -9.97 4.08
CA ALA A 405 -1.77 -8.62 4.63
C ALA A 405 -3.13 -7.94 4.42
N ALA A 406 -3.75 -8.12 3.26
CA ALA A 406 -5.08 -7.59 2.97
C ALA A 406 -6.17 -8.26 3.82
N CYS A 407 -6.12 -9.60 3.97
CA CYS A 407 -7.05 -10.32 4.85
C CYS A 407 -6.92 -9.90 6.32
N PHE A 408 -5.70 -9.67 6.80
CA PHE A 408 -5.44 -9.16 8.15
C PHE A 408 -5.99 -7.74 8.37
N ALA A 409 -5.99 -6.92 7.32
CA ALA A 409 -6.37 -5.51 7.40
C ALA A 409 -7.85 -5.23 7.07
N THR A 410 -8.60 -6.23 6.59
CA THR A 410 -10.01 -6.05 6.18
C THR A 410 -10.96 -6.54 7.27
N PRO A 411 -11.78 -5.67 7.89
CA PRO A 411 -12.62 -6.05 9.03
C PRO A 411 -13.91 -6.80 8.64
N ALA A 412 -14.42 -6.58 7.43
CA ALA A 412 -15.74 -7.05 7.01
C ALA A 412 -15.71 -7.90 5.73
N LEU A 413 -16.53 -8.94 5.70
CA LEU A 413 -16.84 -9.79 4.55
C LEU A 413 -18.33 -9.68 4.21
N SER A 414 -18.74 -10.25 3.06
CA SER A 414 -20.08 -10.02 2.49
C SER A 414 -20.37 -8.51 2.42
N TRP A 415 -19.36 -7.73 2.03
CA TRP A 415 -19.39 -6.27 2.05
C TRP A 415 -18.72 -5.68 0.80
N GLN A 416 -18.23 -4.45 0.86
CA GLN A 416 -17.95 -3.61 -0.30
C GLN A 416 -16.49 -3.65 -0.77
N THR A 417 -15.56 -4.11 0.07
CA THR A 417 -14.12 -3.99 -0.19
C THR A 417 -13.60 -5.03 -1.19
N ILE A 418 -12.75 -4.58 -2.12
CA ILE A 418 -11.98 -5.42 -3.04
C ILE A 418 -10.48 -5.14 -2.90
N VAL A 419 -9.68 -6.16 -3.19
CA VAL A 419 -8.22 -6.10 -3.22
C VAL A 419 -7.75 -6.34 -4.65
N ILE A 420 -7.04 -5.39 -5.24
CA ILE A 420 -6.56 -5.46 -6.62
C ILE A 420 -5.05 -5.61 -6.60
N GLY A 421 -4.54 -6.71 -7.14
CA GLY A 421 -3.13 -7.07 -7.16
C GLY A 421 -2.91 -8.57 -7.01
N ASP A 422 -1.67 -8.98 -7.16
CA ASP A 422 -1.24 -10.36 -7.02
C ASP A 422 -1.15 -10.76 -5.53
N PRO A 423 -1.89 -11.77 -5.04
CA PRO A 423 -1.86 -12.14 -3.63
C PRO A 423 -0.50 -12.65 -3.15
N LEU A 424 0.33 -13.16 -4.06
CA LEU A 424 1.67 -13.66 -3.74
C LEU A 424 2.71 -12.54 -3.64
N TYR A 425 2.39 -11.31 -4.03
CA TYR A 425 3.31 -10.18 -4.04
C TYR A 425 3.88 -9.89 -2.66
N ARG A 426 5.23 -9.87 -2.56
CA ARG A 426 6.00 -9.54 -1.35
C ARG A 426 6.85 -8.28 -1.59
N PRO A 427 6.37 -7.09 -1.22
CA PRO A 427 7.07 -5.84 -1.50
C PRO A 427 8.46 -5.74 -0.88
N PHE A 428 8.71 -6.46 0.21
CA PHE A 428 9.98 -6.45 0.94
C PHE A 428 10.78 -7.75 0.78
N ALA A 429 10.57 -8.50 -0.32
CA ALA A 429 11.32 -9.72 -0.63
C ALA A 429 12.83 -9.47 -0.77
N VAL A 430 13.23 -8.31 -1.31
CA VAL A 430 14.63 -7.93 -1.50
C VAL A 430 15.09 -7.01 -0.37
N PRO A 431 16.03 -7.44 0.49
CA PRO A 431 16.59 -6.58 1.52
C PRO A 431 17.33 -5.37 0.94
N LEU A 432 17.36 -4.24 1.67
CA LEU A 432 18.00 -3.01 1.20
C LEU A 432 19.49 -3.19 0.86
N ASP A 433 20.22 -3.98 1.63
CA ASP A 433 21.64 -4.22 1.36
C ASP A 433 21.86 -4.99 0.04
N ALA A 434 20.92 -5.87 -0.34
CA ALA A 434 20.94 -6.52 -1.66
C ALA A 434 20.60 -5.53 -2.78
N GLN A 435 19.64 -4.60 -2.56
CA GLN A 435 19.34 -3.52 -3.52
C GLN A 435 20.58 -2.62 -3.75
N LEU A 436 21.31 -2.28 -2.68
CA LEU A 436 22.54 -1.49 -2.75
C LEU A 436 23.64 -2.22 -3.49
N ALA A 437 23.82 -3.52 -3.23
CA ALA A 437 24.83 -4.34 -3.93
C ALA A 437 24.56 -4.44 -5.43
N ASN A 438 23.29 -4.46 -5.83
CA ASN A 438 22.84 -4.57 -7.23
C ASN A 438 22.44 -3.21 -7.84
N ALA A 439 22.80 -2.09 -7.21
CA ALA A 439 22.34 -0.75 -7.62
C ALA A 439 22.69 -0.40 -9.08
N GLU A 440 23.78 -0.95 -9.63
CA GLU A 440 24.16 -0.69 -11.02
C GLU A 440 23.19 -1.31 -12.03
N ALA A 441 22.49 -2.37 -11.68
CA ALA A 441 21.47 -3.00 -12.53
C ALA A 441 20.11 -2.29 -12.49
N LEU A 442 19.91 -1.35 -11.55
CA LEU A 442 18.65 -0.63 -11.42
C LEU A 442 18.48 0.43 -12.51
N VAL A 443 17.24 0.74 -12.84
CA VAL A 443 16.89 1.88 -13.68
C VAL A 443 17.53 3.15 -13.09
N PRO A 444 18.26 3.96 -13.90
CA PRO A 444 19.00 5.12 -13.39
C PRO A 444 18.17 6.09 -12.57
N ALA A 445 16.89 6.30 -12.95
CA ALA A 445 15.98 7.19 -12.23
C ALA A 445 15.63 6.69 -10.80
N LEU A 446 15.75 5.40 -10.51
CA LEU A 446 15.42 4.81 -9.21
C LEU A 446 16.64 4.65 -8.28
N LYS A 447 17.85 4.63 -8.81
CA LYS A 447 19.10 4.49 -8.01
C LYS A 447 19.21 5.47 -6.84
N PRO A 448 18.90 6.77 -6.99
CA PRO A 448 19.01 7.74 -5.90
C PRO A 448 18.17 7.38 -4.67
N TYR A 449 17.00 6.76 -4.86
CA TYR A 449 16.07 6.45 -3.76
C TYR A 449 16.56 5.29 -2.89
N VAL A 450 17.36 4.35 -3.42
CA VAL A 450 17.99 3.30 -2.63
C VAL A 450 19.03 3.91 -1.67
N LEU A 451 19.84 4.86 -2.16
CA LEU A 451 20.81 5.59 -1.33
C LEU A 451 20.09 6.47 -0.29
N LEU A 452 19.02 7.13 -0.68
CA LEU A 452 18.21 7.96 0.22
C LEU A 452 17.62 7.11 1.35
N ARG A 453 17.08 5.93 1.03
CA ARG A 453 16.57 4.99 2.04
C ARG A 453 17.66 4.53 3.00
N LYS A 454 18.88 4.20 2.51
CA LYS A 454 20.01 3.86 3.39
C LYS A 454 20.43 5.01 4.28
N ALA A 455 20.47 6.24 3.74
CA ALA A 455 20.80 7.44 4.52
C ALA A 455 19.79 7.66 5.67
N ARG A 456 18.48 7.48 5.40
CA ARG A 456 17.43 7.58 6.42
C ARG A 456 17.60 6.55 7.54
N LEU A 457 17.93 5.31 7.23
CA LEU A 457 18.20 4.28 8.23
C LEU A 457 19.43 4.60 9.06
N LEU A 458 20.52 5.07 8.44
CA LEU A 458 21.73 5.52 9.15
C LEU A 458 21.43 6.68 10.12
N GLU A 459 20.59 7.63 9.71
CA GLU A 459 20.17 8.73 10.58
C GLU A 459 19.39 8.24 11.81
N ARG A 460 18.50 7.26 11.62
CA ARG A 460 17.75 6.63 12.73
C ARG A 460 18.64 5.88 13.70
N GLU A 461 19.73 5.29 13.19
CA GLU A 461 20.78 4.66 14.01
C GLU A 461 21.70 5.68 14.70
N GLY A 462 21.46 6.99 14.51
CA GLY A 462 22.32 8.05 15.04
C GLY A 462 23.60 8.31 14.25
N ARG A 463 23.79 7.64 13.10
CA ARG A 463 24.99 7.67 12.23
C ARG A 463 24.88 8.78 11.18
N LYS A 464 24.56 10.01 11.60
CA LYS A 464 24.32 11.15 10.68
C LYS A 464 25.51 11.45 9.77
N ALA A 465 26.75 11.39 10.29
CA ALA A 465 27.94 11.67 9.49
C ALA A 465 28.08 10.68 8.31
N GLU A 466 27.78 9.42 8.53
CA GLU A 466 27.82 8.39 7.49
C GLU A 466 26.69 8.57 6.48
N ALA A 467 25.51 8.98 6.92
CA ALA A 467 24.42 9.32 6.02
C ALA A 467 24.78 10.49 5.09
N MET A 468 25.36 11.55 5.63
CA MET A 468 25.83 12.70 4.85
C MET A 468 26.93 12.30 3.84
N GLN A 469 27.90 11.52 4.28
CA GLN A 469 28.97 11.02 3.40
C GLN A 469 28.42 10.13 2.29
N LEU A 470 27.43 9.28 2.58
CA LEU A 470 26.75 8.43 1.60
C LEU A 470 26.09 9.28 0.50
N LEU A 471 25.34 10.32 0.89
CA LEU A 471 24.69 11.23 -0.07
C LEU A 471 25.69 12.03 -0.90
N GLN A 472 26.77 12.55 -0.28
CA GLN A 472 27.84 13.24 -1.00
C GLN A 472 28.50 12.35 -2.03
N ASN A 473 28.86 11.12 -1.65
CA ASN A 473 29.45 10.14 -2.56
C ASN A 473 28.49 9.77 -3.69
N GLY A 474 27.19 9.66 -3.39
CA GLY A 474 26.15 9.41 -4.38
C GLY A 474 26.07 10.53 -5.43
N ILE A 475 26.08 11.78 -5.01
CA ILE A 475 26.07 12.96 -5.91
C ILE A 475 27.34 13.01 -6.76
N HIS A 476 28.50 12.68 -6.21
CA HIS A 476 29.76 12.65 -6.97
C HIS A 476 29.75 11.59 -8.08
N ARG A 477 29.15 10.43 -7.82
CA ARG A 477 29.05 9.35 -8.81
C ARG A 477 27.97 9.62 -9.85
N GLN A 478 26.83 10.12 -9.42
CA GLN A 478 25.67 10.41 -10.26
C GLN A 478 25.02 11.73 -9.80
N PRO A 479 25.46 12.87 -10.37
CA PRO A 479 24.82 14.15 -10.10
C PRO A 479 23.33 14.11 -10.44
N GLY A 480 22.48 14.68 -9.59
CA GLY A 480 21.03 14.72 -9.83
C GLY A 480 20.25 15.39 -8.72
N ALA A 481 19.04 15.82 -9.06
CA ALA A 481 18.17 16.63 -8.22
C ALA A 481 17.81 15.95 -6.88
N VAL A 482 17.52 14.65 -6.89
CA VAL A 482 17.00 13.92 -5.71
C VAL A 482 17.99 13.94 -4.55
N LEU A 483 19.24 13.48 -4.79
CA LEU A 483 20.24 13.43 -3.73
C LEU A 483 20.74 14.82 -3.34
N ALA A 484 20.85 15.73 -4.31
CA ALA A 484 21.27 17.10 -4.05
C ALA A 484 20.28 17.83 -3.13
N LEU A 485 18.99 17.72 -3.40
CA LEU A 485 17.96 18.30 -2.54
C LEU A 485 17.99 17.68 -1.15
N ALA A 486 18.04 16.35 -1.08
CA ALA A 486 18.10 15.62 0.19
C ALA A 486 19.33 15.99 1.04
N LEU A 487 20.49 16.20 0.42
CA LEU A 487 21.71 16.64 1.11
C LEU A 487 21.58 18.10 1.57
N ALA A 488 21.07 18.98 0.69
CA ALA A 488 20.91 20.40 1.02
C ALA A 488 19.94 20.63 2.18
N GLU A 489 18.83 19.90 2.22
CA GLU A 489 17.87 19.93 3.34
C GLU A 489 18.53 19.57 4.68
N ARG A 490 19.43 18.60 4.67
CA ARG A 490 20.17 18.16 5.87
C ARG A 490 21.20 19.18 6.30
N LEU A 491 21.96 19.72 5.33
CA LEU A 491 22.91 20.81 5.60
C LEU A 491 22.22 22.04 6.17
N GLY A 492 21.05 22.41 5.62
CA GLY A 492 20.24 23.51 6.13
C GLY A 492 19.76 23.29 7.57
N LYS A 493 19.29 22.07 7.90
CA LYS A 493 18.90 21.67 9.26
C LYS A 493 20.05 21.72 10.25
N ASP A 494 21.26 21.41 9.80
CA ASP A 494 22.49 21.47 10.62
C ASP A 494 23.10 22.87 10.65
N GLY A 495 22.47 23.88 9.99
CA GLY A 495 22.91 25.28 9.97
C GLY A 495 23.96 25.61 8.92
N ASP A 496 24.43 24.65 8.10
CA ASP A 496 25.35 24.89 6.99
C ASP A 496 24.62 25.39 5.74
N LYS A 497 24.06 26.59 5.81
CA LYS A 497 23.39 27.25 4.70
C LYS A 497 24.31 27.42 3.48
N ARG A 498 25.61 27.72 3.70
CA ARG A 498 26.56 27.87 2.59
C ARG A 498 26.81 26.56 1.87
N GLY A 499 26.89 25.45 2.61
CA GLY A 499 26.97 24.11 2.05
C GLY A 499 25.73 23.76 1.24
N ALA A 500 24.56 24.02 1.78
CA ALA A 500 23.29 23.81 1.09
C ALA A 500 23.22 24.58 -0.24
N VAL A 501 23.52 25.89 -0.22
CA VAL A 501 23.55 26.72 -1.43
C VAL A 501 24.52 26.16 -2.48
N ARG A 502 25.76 25.78 -2.09
CA ARG A 502 26.72 25.18 -3.04
C ARG A 502 26.17 23.92 -3.70
N VAL A 503 25.58 23.03 -2.92
CA VAL A 503 25.03 21.77 -3.43
C VAL A 503 23.87 22.04 -4.40
N LEU A 504 22.95 22.93 -4.03
CA LEU A 504 21.80 23.26 -4.89
C LEU A 504 22.24 23.95 -6.19
N SER A 505 23.07 24.99 -6.12
CA SER A 505 23.55 25.69 -7.31
C SER A 505 24.25 24.75 -8.31
N SER A 506 25.13 23.87 -7.82
CA SER A 506 25.88 22.98 -8.72
C SER A 506 25.03 21.90 -9.38
N ASN A 507 23.86 21.56 -8.82
CA ASN A 507 23.02 20.47 -9.31
C ASN A 507 21.71 20.91 -9.98
N PHE A 508 21.31 22.19 -9.84
CA PHE A 508 20.05 22.68 -10.40
C PHE A 508 20.22 23.81 -11.41
N GLU A 509 21.29 24.59 -11.34
CA GLU A 509 21.53 25.66 -12.30
C GLU A 509 21.98 25.07 -13.66
N ASN A 510 21.32 25.49 -14.74
CA ASN A 510 21.69 25.14 -16.12
C ASN A 510 21.81 23.63 -16.40
N LYS A 511 21.03 22.82 -15.71
CA LYS A 511 20.96 21.38 -15.93
C LYS A 511 19.78 21.00 -16.83
N PRO A 512 19.88 19.90 -17.61
CA PRO A 512 18.73 19.38 -18.33
C PRO A 512 17.57 19.11 -17.38
N LEU A 513 16.38 19.55 -17.75
CA LEU A 513 15.17 19.42 -16.96
C LEU A 513 14.40 18.18 -17.39
N ASP A 514 14.19 17.26 -16.48
CA ASP A 514 13.16 16.25 -16.59
C ASP A 514 11.83 16.88 -16.10
N PRO A 515 10.78 16.95 -16.94
CA PRO A 515 9.48 17.52 -16.54
C PRO A 515 8.92 16.92 -15.25
N GLY A 516 9.15 15.64 -14.97
CA GLY A 516 8.75 14.99 -13.73
C GLY A 516 9.49 15.50 -12.49
N GLN A 517 10.61 16.21 -12.67
CA GLN A 517 11.44 16.77 -11.59
C GLN A 517 11.20 18.29 -11.36
N ILE A 518 10.30 18.93 -12.08
CA ILE A 518 9.96 20.35 -11.85
C ILE A 518 9.68 20.64 -10.37
N PRO A 519 8.89 19.86 -9.63
CA PRO A 519 8.65 20.09 -8.20
C PRO A 519 9.93 20.12 -7.36
N LEU A 520 10.92 19.28 -7.68
CA LEU A 520 12.23 19.28 -7.02
C LEU A 520 13.00 20.58 -7.26
N HIS A 521 12.96 21.10 -8.51
CA HIS A 521 13.58 22.37 -8.86
C HIS A 521 12.91 23.54 -8.13
N LEU A 522 11.57 23.52 -8.02
CA LEU A 522 10.84 24.55 -7.27
C LEU A 522 11.17 24.52 -5.78
N GLN A 523 11.33 23.33 -5.21
CA GLN A 523 11.73 23.15 -3.81
C GLN A 523 13.17 23.64 -3.58
N ALA A 524 14.09 23.32 -4.50
CA ALA A 524 15.46 23.81 -4.46
C ALA A 524 15.54 25.33 -4.56
N ALA A 525 14.79 25.93 -5.49
CA ALA A 525 14.74 27.39 -5.64
C ALA A 525 14.18 28.08 -4.38
N ARG A 526 13.16 27.50 -3.74
CA ARG A 526 12.63 28.01 -2.46
C ARG A 526 13.68 27.95 -1.36
N GLN A 527 14.37 26.82 -1.21
CA GLN A 527 15.43 26.68 -0.20
C GLN A 527 16.58 27.67 -0.44
N LEU A 528 16.98 27.88 -1.71
CA LEU A 528 17.97 28.91 -2.06
C LEU A 528 17.55 30.30 -1.61
N LEU A 529 16.26 30.67 -1.78
CA LEU A 529 15.72 31.94 -1.27
C LEU A 529 15.77 32.04 0.26
N ASP A 530 15.36 30.99 0.96
CA ASP A 530 15.33 30.93 2.43
C ASP A 530 16.76 30.99 3.01
N ASP A 531 17.74 30.50 2.26
CA ASP A 531 19.16 30.54 2.61
C ASP A 531 19.88 31.85 2.15
N GLY A 532 19.13 32.80 1.58
CA GLY A 532 19.63 34.12 1.17
C GLY A 532 20.34 34.16 -0.19
N ALA A 533 20.21 33.09 -0.99
CA ALA A 533 20.84 32.93 -2.30
C ALA A 533 19.85 33.26 -3.44
N ALA A 534 19.31 34.50 -3.46
CA ALA A 534 18.23 34.90 -4.36
C ALA A 534 18.63 34.84 -5.85
N HIS A 535 19.86 35.21 -6.20
CA HIS A 535 20.36 35.11 -7.58
C HIS A 535 20.38 33.70 -8.11
N GLN A 536 20.80 32.73 -7.27
CA GLN A 536 20.82 31.30 -7.62
C GLN A 536 19.39 30.76 -7.79
N ALA A 537 18.46 31.20 -6.94
CA ALA A 537 17.05 30.85 -7.11
C ALA A 537 16.49 31.34 -8.43
N VAL A 538 16.81 32.59 -8.84
CA VAL A 538 16.43 33.16 -10.15
C VAL A 538 17.00 32.30 -11.29
N ALA A 539 18.26 31.87 -11.18
CA ALA A 539 18.88 31.01 -12.20
C ALA A 539 18.14 29.68 -12.36
N VAL A 540 17.67 29.06 -11.27
CA VAL A 540 16.85 27.85 -11.32
C VAL A 540 15.51 28.10 -12.01
N TYR A 541 14.77 29.17 -11.64
CA TYR A 541 13.49 29.49 -12.30
C TYR A 541 13.67 29.77 -13.78
N ARG A 542 14.73 30.51 -14.15
CA ARG A 542 15.07 30.80 -15.55
C ARG A 542 15.33 29.52 -16.32
N SER A 543 16.13 28.59 -15.75
CA SER A 543 16.45 27.33 -16.38
C SER A 543 15.18 26.50 -16.67
N ILE A 544 14.18 26.49 -15.78
CA ILE A 544 12.91 25.79 -16.01
C ILE A 544 12.13 26.46 -17.15
N LEU A 545 12.05 27.78 -17.17
CA LEU A 545 11.28 28.53 -18.19
C LEU A 545 11.89 28.44 -19.58
N ASP A 546 13.23 28.50 -19.68
CA ASP A 546 13.97 28.44 -20.94
C ASP A 546 13.91 27.05 -21.58
N GLN A 547 13.82 26.02 -20.80
CA GLN A 547 13.70 24.63 -21.29
C GLN A 547 12.25 24.20 -21.60
N GLY A 548 11.29 25.11 -21.47
CA GLY A 548 9.89 24.85 -21.81
C GLY A 548 9.12 24.18 -20.71
N ALA A 549 8.68 24.97 -19.71
CA ALA A 549 7.80 24.46 -18.67
C ALA A 549 6.53 23.81 -19.25
N PRO A 550 6.15 22.62 -18.81
CA PRO A 550 4.99 21.93 -19.33
C PRO A 550 3.70 22.63 -18.91
N GLY A 551 2.96 23.09 -19.89
CA GLY A 551 1.60 23.62 -19.75
C GLY A 551 1.45 24.94 -18.97
N PRO A 552 0.30 25.59 -19.09
CA PRO A 552 0.07 26.94 -18.55
C PRO A 552 0.07 26.98 -17.02
N VAL A 553 -0.38 25.93 -16.36
CA VAL A 553 -0.45 25.85 -14.88
C VAL A 553 0.95 25.92 -14.26
N TRP A 554 1.88 25.13 -14.77
CA TRP A 554 3.28 25.16 -14.34
C TRP A 554 3.93 26.49 -14.63
N ARG A 555 3.71 27.03 -15.84
CA ARG A 555 4.29 28.30 -16.26
C ARG A 555 3.82 29.46 -15.37
N GLU A 556 2.55 29.50 -15.00
CA GLU A 556 2.01 30.48 -14.07
C GLU A 556 2.70 30.42 -12.70
N ILE A 557 2.81 29.21 -12.11
CA ILE A 557 3.43 29.00 -10.80
C ILE A 557 4.90 29.47 -10.83
N ILE A 558 5.63 29.06 -11.86
CA ILE A 558 7.06 29.36 -12.01
C ILE A 558 7.29 30.87 -12.22
N LEU A 559 6.50 31.51 -13.08
CA LEU A 559 6.59 32.95 -13.31
C LEU A 559 6.28 33.73 -12.04
N ARG A 560 5.25 33.36 -11.31
CA ARG A 560 4.85 34.01 -10.05
C ARG A 560 5.95 33.90 -8.98
N ALA A 561 6.48 32.72 -8.76
CA ALA A 561 7.55 32.48 -7.80
C ALA A 561 8.89 33.11 -8.27
N GLY A 562 9.22 32.97 -9.55
CA GLY A 562 10.42 33.53 -10.14
C GLY A 562 10.43 35.07 -10.11
N THR A 563 9.29 35.72 -10.36
CA THR A 563 9.16 37.21 -10.24
C THR A 563 9.46 37.65 -8.80
N ALA A 564 8.95 36.96 -7.80
CA ALA A 564 9.25 37.28 -6.40
C ALA A 564 10.75 37.10 -6.09
N ALA A 565 11.35 36.00 -6.59
CA ALA A 565 12.79 35.73 -6.44
C ALA A 565 13.66 36.82 -7.13
N ALA A 566 13.29 37.22 -8.35
CA ALA A 566 14.01 38.24 -9.10
C ALA A 566 13.98 39.60 -8.39
N ARG A 567 12.85 39.97 -7.79
CA ARG A 567 12.74 41.16 -6.94
C ARG A 567 13.64 41.09 -5.70
N ALA A 568 13.66 39.92 -5.02
CA ALA A 568 14.51 39.68 -3.87
C ALA A 568 16.02 39.72 -4.23
N ALA A 569 16.38 39.30 -5.44
CA ALA A 569 17.74 39.38 -5.99
C ALA A 569 18.14 40.75 -6.49
N GLY A 570 17.22 41.74 -6.61
CA GLY A 570 17.46 43.01 -7.23
C GLY A 570 17.51 42.98 -8.78
N GLU A 571 17.14 41.86 -9.40
CA GLU A 571 17.06 41.68 -10.86
C GLU A 571 15.73 42.25 -11.41
N LEU A 572 15.57 43.57 -11.32
CA LEU A 572 14.30 44.24 -11.59
C LEU A 572 13.83 44.09 -13.04
N ASP A 573 14.73 44.12 -14.01
CA ASP A 573 14.39 43.93 -15.43
C ASP A 573 13.81 42.55 -15.68
N GLN A 574 14.39 41.52 -15.04
CA GLN A 574 13.88 40.15 -15.12
C GLN A 574 12.52 40.02 -14.44
N ALA A 575 12.33 40.65 -13.29
CA ALA A 575 11.05 40.65 -12.58
C ALA A 575 9.94 41.27 -13.45
N VAL A 576 10.21 42.40 -14.08
CA VAL A 576 9.26 43.09 -14.99
C VAL A 576 8.95 42.22 -16.23
N ALA A 577 9.95 41.57 -16.81
CA ALA A 577 9.75 40.69 -17.95
C ALA A 577 8.82 39.52 -17.61
N TRP A 578 9.07 38.83 -16.48
CA TRP A 578 8.24 37.72 -16.03
C TRP A 578 6.84 38.14 -15.58
N GLU A 579 6.69 39.31 -14.97
CA GLU A 579 5.39 39.89 -14.60
C GLU A 579 4.53 40.21 -15.82
N LYS A 580 5.15 40.75 -16.86
CA LYS A 580 4.48 41.01 -18.16
C LYS A 580 4.00 39.70 -18.78
N GLU A 581 4.83 38.65 -18.78
CA GLU A 581 4.48 37.35 -19.31
C GLU A 581 3.34 36.70 -18.49
N LEU A 582 3.43 36.75 -17.16
CA LEU A 582 2.38 36.28 -16.24
C LEU A 582 1.04 37.00 -16.53
N SER A 583 1.07 38.31 -16.72
CA SER A 583 -0.13 39.08 -17.03
C SER A 583 -0.76 38.67 -18.37
N GLN A 584 0.05 38.36 -19.38
CA GLN A 584 -0.43 37.84 -20.67
C GLN A 584 -1.04 36.46 -20.56
N LEU A 585 -0.48 35.61 -19.70
CA LEU A 585 -0.97 34.27 -19.47
C LEU A 585 -2.32 34.25 -18.72
N THR A 586 -2.48 35.13 -17.71
CA THR A 586 -3.68 35.21 -16.88
C THR A 586 -4.81 36.05 -17.51
N ASN A 587 -4.48 37.01 -18.41
CA ASN A 587 -5.43 37.84 -19.11
C ASN A 587 -5.19 37.76 -20.63
N PRO A 588 -5.52 36.62 -21.26
CA PRO A 588 -5.31 36.48 -22.71
C PRO A 588 -6.13 37.53 -23.47
N VAL A 589 -5.46 38.33 -24.28
CA VAL A 589 -6.13 39.27 -25.19
C VAL A 589 -7.00 38.44 -26.14
N PRO A 590 -8.32 38.73 -26.27
CA PRO A 590 -9.17 38.03 -27.22
C PRO A 590 -8.57 38.11 -28.62
N PRO A 591 -8.59 37.02 -29.42
CA PRO A 591 -8.11 37.07 -30.78
C PRO A 591 -8.90 38.15 -31.54
N GLY A 592 -8.19 39.16 -32.07
CA GLY A 592 -8.80 40.20 -32.88
C GLY A 592 -9.58 39.57 -34.05
N PRO A 593 -10.60 40.28 -34.56
CA PRO A 593 -11.43 39.72 -35.64
C PRO A 593 -10.51 39.33 -36.81
N LYS A 594 -10.64 38.05 -37.21
CA LYS A 594 -9.95 37.55 -38.41
C LYS A 594 -10.36 38.45 -39.60
N LYS A 595 -9.41 39.17 -40.16
CA LYS A 595 -9.59 39.93 -41.41
C LYS A 595 -9.78 39.01 -42.59
#